data_5a635aec3e2c9c71c893129450d00645
#
_entry.id   5a635aec3e2c9c71c893129450d00645
#
_cell.length_a   1.000
_cell.length_b   1.000
_cell.length_c   1.000
_cell.angle_alpha   90.00
_cell.angle_beta   90.00
_cell.angle_gamma   90.00
#
_symmetry.space_group_name_H-M   'P 1'
#
loop_
_entity.id
_entity.type
_entity.pdbx_description
1 polymer ?
#
loop_
_entity_poly.entity_id
_entity_poly.type
_entity_poly.pdbx_seq_one_letter_code
_entity_poly.pdbx_strand_id
1 'polypeptide(L)'
;MLESVQNYYGKVLQNSSDLKTSACCDVSNMPEWLKPLLAKLHPQVTERYYGCGLVAPAVLEGARVLDLGSGSGRDCYLLAQLVGSQGQVVGVDMTPEQLAVANAHLQYHAEQFGFANVEFRQGYIENLDALGLADASFDVIVSNCVINLSPDKDSVLREAYRLLKKGGELYFSDIYADRRLPPELREDELLYGECLGGALYWNDFHNLAKRHGFADPRLVEDRP
;
A
#
# COMPACT_ATOMS: atom_id res chain seq x y z
N MET A 1 18.32 -6.61 -1.56
CA MET A 1 17.36 -5.53 -1.27
C MET A 1 15.99 -6.07 -0.87
N LEU A 2 15.21 -6.78 -1.71
CA LEU A 2 13.88 -7.31 -1.32
C LEU A 2 13.92 -8.21 -0.08
N GLU A 3 14.90 -9.10 0.03
CA GLU A 3 15.07 -9.96 1.22
C GLU A 3 15.34 -9.15 2.50
N SER A 4 16.13 -8.06 2.40
CA SER A 4 16.40 -7.16 3.52
C SER A 4 15.11 -6.46 3.97
N VAL A 5 14.31 -5.93 3.04
CA VAL A 5 13.01 -5.31 3.33
C VAL A 5 12.05 -6.33 3.95
N GLN A 6 11.92 -7.52 3.36
CA GLN A 6 11.05 -8.58 3.88
C GLN A 6 11.44 -8.98 5.31
N ASN A 7 12.75 -9.13 5.58
CA ASN A 7 13.25 -9.43 6.92
C ASN A 7 12.98 -8.29 7.91
N TYR A 8 13.12 -7.02 7.45
CA TYR A 8 12.86 -5.85 8.27
C TYR A 8 11.41 -5.81 8.75
N TYR A 9 10.44 -5.89 7.84
CA TYR A 9 9.02 -5.86 8.16
C TYR A 9 8.47 -7.16 8.76
N GLY A 10 9.09 -8.30 8.47
CA GLY A 10 8.64 -9.60 8.97
C GLY A 10 9.19 -9.96 10.36
N LYS A 11 10.45 -9.60 10.64
CA LYS A 11 11.15 -10.10 11.83
C LYS A 11 11.70 -9.00 12.74
N VAL A 12 12.12 -7.86 12.20
CA VAL A 12 12.73 -6.78 13.00
C VAL A 12 11.66 -5.92 13.63
N LEU A 13 10.71 -5.42 12.83
CA LEU A 13 9.61 -4.60 13.33
C LEU A 13 8.53 -5.47 13.99
N GLN A 14 8.20 -5.16 15.25
CA GLN A 14 7.11 -5.81 15.98
C GLN A 14 5.87 -4.91 16.04
N ASN A 15 6.06 -3.60 16.04
CA ASN A 15 5.00 -2.59 16.06
C ASN A 15 5.49 -1.27 15.43
N SER A 16 4.57 -0.34 15.21
CA SER A 16 4.85 0.95 14.54
C SER A 16 5.90 1.81 15.26
N SER A 17 6.09 1.65 16.57
CA SER A 17 7.09 2.42 17.34
C SER A 17 8.53 1.96 17.14
N ASP A 18 8.76 0.85 16.45
CA ASP A 18 10.10 0.32 16.19
C ASP A 18 10.81 1.02 15.02
N LEU A 19 10.08 1.80 14.21
CA LEU A 19 10.65 2.59 13.13
C LEU A 19 11.68 3.61 13.67
N LYS A 20 12.76 3.80 12.95
CA LYS A 20 13.89 4.65 13.36
C LYS A 20 13.80 6.08 12.84
N THR A 21 13.04 6.28 11.76
CA THR A 21 12.78 7.60 11.19
C THR A 21 11.33 8.01 11.40
N SER A 22 11.03 9.30 11.29
CA SER A 22 9.66 9.84 11.31
C SER A 22 9.04 9.93 9.92
N ALA A 23 9.68 9.33 8.92
CA ALA A 23 9.27 9.46 7.52
C ALA A 23 7.91 8.81 7.22
N CYS A 24 7.58 7.73 7.92
CA CYS A 24 6.28 7.05 7.84
C CYS A 24 5.58 7.11 9.19
N CYS A 25 4.25 7.09 9.21
CA CYS A 25 3.39 7.00 10.41
C CYS A 25 2.97 8.34 11.06
N ASP A 26 2.77 9.40 10.29
CA ASP A 26 2.04 10.55 10.82
C ASP A 26 0.52 10.29 10.75
N VAL A 27 -0.05 9.91 11.89
CA VAL A 27 -1.51 9.74 12.07
C VAL A 27 -2.17 10.96 12.70
N SER A 28 -1.43 12.06 12.90
CA SER A 28 -1.91 13.25 13.62
C SER A 28 -3.09 13.94 12.94
N ASN A 29 -3.22 13.80 11.62
CA ASN A 29 -4.27 14.44 10.81
C ASN A 29 -5.34 13.45 10.31
N MET A 30 -5.58 12.35 11.06
CA MET A 30 -6.60 11.39 10.66
C MET A 30 -7.99 12.03 10.65
N PRO A 31 -8.71 11.97 9.52
CA PRO A 31 -10.06 12.52 9.44
C PRO A 31 -11.01 11.91 10.48
N GLU A 32 -11.83 12.72 11.11
CA GLU A 32 -12.78 12.29 12.17
C GLU A 32 -13.72 11.17 11.70
N TRP A 33 -14.11 11.17 10.42
CA TRP A 33 -14.99 10.16 9.85
C TRP A 33 -14.36 8.75 9.77
N LEU A 34 -13.00 8.66 9.78
CA LEU A 34 -12.29 7.38 9.79
C LEU A 34 -12.28 6.71 11.16
N LYS A 35 -12.40 7.46 12.25
CA LYS A 35 -12.31 6.93 13.61
C LYS A 35 -13.31 5.78 13.89
N PRO A 36 -14.60 5.89 13.50
CA PRO A 36 -15.55 4.79 13.68
C PRO A 36 -15.21 3.53 12.88
N LEU A 37 -14.58 3.68 11.71
CA LEU A 37 -14.16 2.56 10.88
C LEU A 37 -12.94 1.87 11.50
N LEU A 38 -11.98 2.64 11.98
CA LEU A 38 -10.80 2.13 12.69
C LEU A 38 -11.17 1.39 13.99
N ALA A 39 -12.17 1.89 14.72
CA ALA A 39 -12.61 1.27 15.96
C ALA A 39 -13.16 -0.16 15.78
N LYS A 40 -13.52 -0.55 14.57
CA LYS A 40 -13.96 -1.91 14.23
C LYS A 40 -12.79 -2.85 13.89
N LEU A 41 -11.58 -2.34 13.76
CA LEU A 41 -10.43 -3.16 13.40
C LEU A 41 -9.86 -3.87 14.62
N HIS A 42 -9.35 -5.08 14.41
CA HIS A 42 -8.69 -5.84 15.45
C HIS A 42 -7.37 -5.15 15.87
N PRO A 43 -7.06 -5.04 17.19
CA PRO A 43 -5.85 -4.34 17.65
C PRO A 43 -4.55 -4.86 17.05
N GLN A 44 -4.38 -6.18 16.90
CA GLN A 44 -3.17 -6.74 16.29
C GLN A 44 -2.95 -6.30 14.83
N VAL A 45 -4.01 -5.96 14.11
CA VAL A 45 -3.92 -5.41 12.75
C VAL A 45 -3.47 -3.95 12.78
N THR A 46 -4.00 -3.16 13.72
CA THR A 46 -3.68 -1.73 13.84
C THR A 46 -2.28 -1.47 14.44
N GLU A 47 -1.81 -2.33 15.34
CA GLU A 47 -0.50 -2.21 15.97
C GLU A 47 0.68 -2.41 15.01
N ARG A 48 0.46 -3.16 13.91
CA ARG A 48 1.48 -3.44 12.88
C ARG A 48 1.28 -2.60 11.61
N TYR A 49 0.91 -1.35 11.78
CA TYR A 49 0.74 -0.42 10.68
C TYR A 49 1.97 0.47 10.49
N TYR A 50 2.45 0.56 9.26
CA TYR A 50 3.69 1.28 8.89
C TYR A 50 3.46 2.29 7.75
N GLY A 51 2.23 2.73 7.52
CA GLY A 51 1.85 3.64 6.44
C GLY A 51 1.54 5.07 6.90
N CYS A 52 1.24 5.94 5.95
CA CYS A 52 1.03 7.38 6.12
C CYS A 52 -0.46 7.77 6.00
N GLY A 53 -1.31 7.25 6.87
CA GLY A 53 -2.76 7.51 6.81
C GLY A 53 -3.51 6.55 5.89
N LEU A 54 -4.72 6.89 5.45
CA LEU A 54 -5.47 6.11 4.45
C LEU A 54 -5.30 6.74 3.08
N VAL A 55 -4.93 5.92 2.12
CA VAL A 55 -4.84 6.31 0.71
C VAL A 55 -6.05 5.75 -0.03
N ALA A 56 -7.01 6.60 -0.34
CA ALA A 56 -8.23 6.18 -1.03
C ALA A 56 -8.93 7.35 -1.72
N PRO A 57 -9.61 7.10 -2.86
CA PRO A 57 -10.53 8.09 -3.43
C PRO A 57 -11.77 8.30 -2.55
N ALA A 58 -12.47 9.41 -2.77
CA ALA A 58 -13.64 9.78 -1.98
C ALA A 58 -14.85 8.84 -2.18
N VAL A 59 -14.94 8.15 -3.32
CA VAL A 59 -16.07 7.27 -3.66
C VAL A 59 -15.53 5.89 -4.03
N LEU A 60 -15.90 4.90 -3.23
CA LEU A 60 -15.44 3.50 -3.38
C LEU A 60 -16.59 2.48 -3.38
N GLU A 61 -17.83 2.88 -3.17
CA GLU A 61 -18.96 1.94 -3.04
C GLU A 61 -19.04 1.00 -4.24
N GLY A 62 -19.05 -0.31 -3.98
CA GLY A 62 -19.09 -1.36 -4.99
C GLY A 62 -17.79 -1.58 -5.77
N ALA A 63 -16.74 -0.81 -5.51
CA ALA A 63 -15.47 -0.93 -6.23
C ALA A 63 -14.72 -2.23 -5.89
N ARG A 64 -13.95 -2.71 -6.86
CA ARG A 64 -12.94 -3.74 -6.64
C ARG A 64 -11.57 -3.06 -6.51
N VAL A 65 -10.98 -3.18 -5.34
CA VAL A 65 -9.74 -2.48 -4.96
C VAL A 65 -8.59 -3.48 -4.79
N LEU A 66 -7.41 -3.13 -5.28
CA LEU A 66 -6.14 -3.83 -5.00
C LEU A 66 -5.27 -2.95 -4.11
N ASP A 67 -4.76 -3.51 -3.03
CA ASP A 67 -3.80 -2.87 -2.13
C ASP A 67 -2.41 -3.48 -2.32
N LEU A 68 -1.46 -2.68 -2.78
CA LEU A 68 -0.07 -3.06 -3.01
C LEU A 68 0.76 -2.86 -1.73
N GLY A 69 1.25 -3.96 -1.16
CA GLY A 69 1.95 -3.97 0.12
C GLY A 69 0.99 -3.81 1.29
N SER A 70 0.02 -4.72 1.37
CA SER A 70 -1.08 -4.65 2.34
C SER A 70 -0.66 -4.84 3.80
N GLY A 71 0.55 -5.34 4.06
CA GLY A 71 1.05 -5.60 5.41
C GLY A 71 0.10 -6.47 6.23
N SER A 72 -0.19 -6.05 7.46
CA SER A 72 -1.14 -6.70 8.37
C SER A 72 -2.62 -6.51 7.97
N GLY A 73 -2.90 -5.84 6.86
CA GLY A 73 -4.25 -5.69 6.30
C GLY A 73 -5.05 -4.50 6.82
N ARG A 74 -4.47 -3.57 7.58
CA ARG A 74 -5.21 -2.44 8.16
C ARG A 74 -5.96 -1.64 7.10
N ASP A 75 -5.28 -1.24 6.02
CA ASP A 75 -5.90 -0.43 4.98
C ASP A 75 -6.90 -1.26 4.16
N CYS A 76 -6.62 -2.54 3.90
CA CYS A 76 -7.59 -3.46 3.29
C CYS A 76 -8.90 -3.54 4.08
N TYR A 77 -8.85 -3.65 5.41
CA TYR A 77 -10.04 -3.72 6.25
C TYR A 77 -10.77 -2.37 6.37
N LEU A 78 -10.06 -1.24 6.27
CA LEU A 78 -10.71 0.07 6.14
C LEU A 78 -11.43 0.19 4.79
N LEU A 79 -10.72 -0.13 3.71
CA LEU A 79 -11.26 -0.09 2.35
C LEU A 79 -12.45 -1.04 2.19
N ALA A 80 -12.43 -2.21 2.84
CA ALA A 80 -13.54 -3.17 2.85
C ALA A 80 -14.85 -2.56 3.33
N GLN A 81 -14.80 -1.74 4.37
CA GLN A 81 -15.97 -1.02 4.88
C GLN A 81 -16.46 0.07 3.90
N LEU A 82 -15.54 0.72 3.18
CA LEU A 82 -15.85 1.78 2.22
C LEU A 82 -16.42 1.24 0.90
N VAL A 83 -15.91 0.10 0.42
CA VAL A 83 -16.47 -0.53 -0.79
C VAL A 83 -17.80 -1.24 -0.52
N GLY A 84 -18.07 -1.60 0.74
CA GLY A 84 -19.30 -2.25 1.15
C GLY A 84 -19.45 -3.69 0.66
N SER A 85 -20.63 -4.28 0.89
CA SER A 85 -20.91 -5.70 0.62
C SER A 85 -20.88 -6.08 -0.86
N GLN A 86 -20.96 -5.13 -1.78
CA GLN A 86 -20.93 -5.34 -3.23
C GLN A 86 -19.54 -5.14 -3.83
N GLY A 87 -18.61 -4.53 -3.08
CA GLY A 87 -17.23 -4.36 -3.47
C GLY A 87 -16.33 -5.49 -2.98
N GLN A 88 -15.08 -5.47 -3.39
CA GLN A 88 -14.06 -6.42 -3.00
C GLN A 88 -12.72 -5.74 -2.80
N VAL A 89 -11.96 -6.16 -1.80
CA VAL A 89 -10.58 -5.73 -1.58
C VAL A 89 -9.64 -6.92 -1.65
N VAL A 90 -8.59 -6.79 -2.45
CA VAL A 90 -7.50 -7.77 -2.53
C VAL A 90 -6.23 -7.10 -2.03
N GLY A 91 -5.61 -7.65 -0.99
CA GLY A 91 -4.32 -7.21 -0.50
C GLY A 91 -3.20 -8.12 -1.01
N VAL A 92 -2.10 -7.53 -1.47
CA VAL A 92 -0.90 -8.27 -1.86
C VAL A 92 0.27 -7.81 -0.99
N ASP A 93 0.98 -8.77 -0.39
CA ASP A 93 2.21 -8.50 0.35
C ASP A 93 3.22 -9.63 0.15
N MET A 94 4.50 -9.32 0.18
CA MET A 94 5.56 -10.31 0.06
C MET A 94 5.91 -10.97 1.40
N THR A 95 5.50 -10.38 2.54
CA THR A 95 5.92 -10.72 3.90
C THR A 95 4.94 -11.72 4.53
N PRO A 96 5.30 -13.00 4.68
CA PRO A 96 4.38 -14.01 5.21
C PRO A 96 3.96 -13.73 6.65
N GLU A 97 4.82 -13.13 7.48
CA GLU A 97 4.52 -12.78 8.86
C GLU A 97 3.43 -11.70 8.96
N GLN A 98 3.43 -10.73 8.06
CA GLN A 98 2.38 -9.70 7.97
C GLN A 98 1.06 -10.31 7.50
N LEU A 99 1.11 -11.12 6.44
CA LEU A 99 -0.06 -11.81 5.92
C LEU A 99 -0.65 -12.82 6.91
N ALA A 100 0.16 -13.43 7.76
CA ALA A 100 -0.34 -14.32 8.82
C ALA A 100 -1.26 -13.54 9.78
N VAL A 101 -0.89 -12.31 10.18
CA VAL A 101 -1.74 -11.43 10.99
C VAL A 101 -3.00 -11.04 10.22
N ALA A 102 -2.85 -10.60 8.98
CA ALA A 102 -3.99 -10.22 8.14
C ALA A 102 -5.01 -11.38 8.05
N ASN A 103 -4.56 -12.56 7.63
CA ASN A 103 -5.44 -13.73 7.44
C ASN A 103 -6.08 -14.24 8.75
N ALA A 104 -5.39 -14.14 9.88
CA ALA A 104 -5.93 -14.59 11.16
C ALA A 104 -7.19 -13.84 11.60
N HIS A 105 -7.41 -12.65 11.07
CA HIS A 105 -8.52 -11.78 11.46
C HIS A 105 -9.61 -11.59 10.38
N LEU A 106 -9.57 -12.37 9.29
CA LEU A 106 -10.60 -12.30 8.23
C LEU A 106 -12.00 -12.55 8.78
N GLN A 107 -12.18 -13.59 9.57
CA GLN A 107 -13.49 -13.91 10.15
C GLN A 107 -13.97 -12.84 11.13
N TYR A 108 -13.08 -12.37 12.03
CA TYR A 108 -13.40 -11.28 12.94
C TYR A 108 -13.96 -10.06 12.20
N HIS A 109 -13.28 -9.62 11.14
CA HIS A 109 -13.72 -8.44 10.39
C HIS A 109 -15.00 -8.72 9.58
N ALA A 110 -15.16 -9.93 9.03
CA ALA A 110 -16.41 -10.30 8.37
C ALA A 110 -17.61 -10.24 9.32
N GLU A 111 -17.45 -10.66 10.56
CA GLU A 111 -18.47 -10.56 11.61
C GLU A 111 -18.75 -9.10 12.01
N GLN A 112 -17.68 -8.28 12.15
CA GLN A 112 -17.83 -6.85 12.49
C GLN A 112 -18.52 -6.04 11.40
N PHE A 113 -18.27 -6.38 10.13
CA PHE A 113 -18.83 -5.64 8.99
C PHE A 113 -20.18 -6.21 8.52
N GLY A 114 -20.48 -7.46 8.83
CA GLY A 114 -21.65 -8.18 8.34
C GLY A 114 -21.50 -8.76 6.93
N PHE A 115 -20.28 -8.75 6.38
CA PHE A 115 -19.94 -9.31 5.06
C PHE A 115 -18.46 -9.67 4.97
N ALA A 116 -18.11 -10.61 4.08
CA ALA A 116 -16.74 -11.05 3.81
C ALA A 116 -16.34 -10.63 2.39
N ASN A 117 -15.51 -9.61 2.25
CA ASN A 117 -15.12 -9.04 0.97
C ASN A 117 -13.62 -8.72 0.86
N VAL A 118 -12.79 -9.32 1.74
CA VAL A 118 -11.34 -9.16 1.73
C VAL A 118 -10.65 -10.48 1.42
N GLU A 119 -9.62 -10.43 0.60
CA GLU A 119 -8.74 -11.54 0.27
C GLU A 119 -7.28 -11.06 0.35
N PHE A 120 -6.37 -11.90 0.87
CA PHE A 120 -4.94 -11.64 0.89
C PHE A 120 -4.17 -12.66 0.06
N ARG A 121 -3.21 -12.18 -0.72
CA ARG A 121 -2.31 -13.01 -1.54
C ARG A 121 -0.86 -12.69 -1.25
N GLN A 122 -0.05 -13.74 -1.10
CA GLN A 122 1.39 -13.58 -0.97
C GLN A 122 2.02 -13.43 -2.35
N GLY A 123 2.78 -12.35 -2.56
CA GLY A 123 3.49 -12.10 -3.80
C GLY A 123 4.22 -10.77 -3.82
N TYR A 124 4.94 -10.56 -4.89
CA TYR A 124 5.71 -9.34 -5.13
C TYR A 124 4.92 -8.37 -6.02
N ILE A 125 4.91 -7.11 -5.68
CA ILE A 125 4.18 -6.06 -6.42
C ILE A 125 4.76 -5.82 -7.82
N GLU A 126 5.99 -6.23 -8.07
CA GLU A 126 6.64 -6.21 -9.38
C GLU A 126 6.18 -7.33 -10.32
N ASN A 127 5.53 -8.37 -9.79
CA ASN A 127 5.17 -9.58 -10.53
C ASN A 127 3.77 -10.08 -10.16
N LEU A 128 2.75 -9.23 -10.36
CA LEU A 128 1.37 -9.55 -10.04
C LEU A 128 0.74 -10.55 -11.02
N ASP A 129 1.31 -10.71 -12.21
CA ASP A 129 0.90 -11.73 -13.17
C ASP A 129 1.03 -13.15 -12.59
N ALA A 130 2.08 -13.42 -11.81
CA ALA A 130 2.28 -14.69 -11.13
C ALA A 130 1.15 -15.05 -10.14
N LEU A 131 0.35 -14.07 -9.71
CA LEU A 131 -0.79 -14.29 -8.82
C LEU A 131 -2.09 -14.60 -9.56
N GLY A 132 -2.07 -14.66 -10.89
CA GLY A 132 -3.25 -14.93 -11.70
C GLY A 132 -4.32 -13.85 -11.60
N LEU A 133 -3.95 -12.60 -11.31
CA LEU A 133 -4.85 -11.46 -11.33
C LEU A 133 -5.15 -11.08 -12.79
N ALA A 134 -6.42 -11.02 -13.13
CA ALA A 134 -6.86 -10.75 -14.49
C ALA A 134 -6.63 -9.29 -14.88
N ASP A 135 -6.26 -9.06 -16.14
CA ASP A 135 -6.14 -7.72 -16.72
C ASP A 135 -7.44 -6.93 -16.60
N ALA A 136 -7.32 -5.62 -16.46
CA ALA A 136 -8.45 -4.69 -16.41
C ALA A 136 -9.56 -5.13 -15.43
N SER A 137 -9.17 -5.61 -14.24
CA SER A 137 -10.11 -6.19 -13.27
C SER A 137 -10.33 -5.34 -12.03
N PHE A 138 -9.52 -4.30 -11.79
CA PHE A 138 -9.65 -3.43 -10.62
C PHE A 138 -10.10 -2.02 -11.01
N ASP A 139 -11.00 -1.45 -10.22
CA ASP A 139 -11.45 -0.07 -10.36
C ASP A 139 -10.44 0.90 -9.78
N VAL A 140 -9.83 0.52 -8.66
CA VAL A 140 -8.84 1.31 -7.94
C VAL A 140 -7.69 0.41 -7.49
N ILE A 141 -6.48 0.91 -7.60
CA ILE A 141 -5.29 0.33 -6.96
C ILE A 141 -4.78 1.35 -5.95
N VAL A 142 -4.46 0.90 -4.75
CA VAL A 142 -3.86 1.75 -3.71
C VAL A 142 -2.48 1.23 -3.33
N SER A 143 -1.62 2.13 -2.84
CA SER A 143 -0.32 1.79 -2.27
C SER A 143 0.06 2.83 -1.21
N ASN A 144 0.52 2.37 -0.06
CA ASN A 144 0.82 3.24 1.07
C ASN A 144 2.24 2.99 1.59
N CYS A 145 3.19 3.85 1.20
CA CYS A 145 4.61 3.78 1.55
C CYS A 145 5.29 2.45 1.13
N VAL A 146 5.00 1.93 -0.06
CA VAL A 146 5.49 0.63 -0.53
C VAL A 146 6.22 0.70 -1.86
N ILE A 147 5.81 1.55 -2.79
CA ILE A 147 6.43 1.63 -4.12
C ILE A 147 7.92 1.94 -4.00
N ASN A 148 8.33 2.77 -3.04
CA ASN A 148 9.73 3.09 -2.80
C ASN A 148 10.57 1.90 -2.33
N LEU A 149 9.96 0.90 -1.69
CA LEU A 149 10.63 -0.33 -1.27
C LEU A 149 10.93 -1.30 -2.42
N SER A 150 10.27 -1.12 -3.56
CA SER A 150 10.54 -1.91 -4.75
C SER A 150 11.81 -1.45 -5.45
N PRO A 151 12.74 -2.38 -5.80
CA PRO A 151 13.89 -2.05 -6.63
C PRO A 151 13.51 -1.87 -8.12
N ASP A 152 12.36 -2.37 -8.54
CA ASP A 152 11.85 -2.33 -9.92
C ASP A 152 10.48 -1.64 -10.01
N LYS A 153 10.50 -0.32 -9.82
CA LYS A 153 9.30 0.51 -9.89
C LYS A 153 8.69 0.55 -11.30
N ASP A 154 9.49 0.26 -12.33
CA ASP A 154 9.02 0.15 -13.71
C ASP A 154 8.03 -1.01 -13.85
N SER A 155 8.40 -2.19 -13.34
CA SER A 155 7.50 -3.35 -13.30
C SER A 155 6.27 -3.12 -12.44
N VAL A 156 6.40 -2.45 -11.28
CA VAL A 156 5.24 -2.12 -10.42
C VAL A 156 4.22 -1.28 -11.19
N LEU A 157 4.64 -0.22 -11.85
CA LEU A 157 3.73 0.64 -12.61
C LEU A 157 3.13 -0.06 -13.83
N ARG A 158 3.91 -0.90 -14.51
CA ARG A 158 3.41 -1.73 -15.62
C ARG A 158 2.30 -2.66 -15.14
N GLU A 159 2.52 -3.39 -14.05
CA GLU A 159 1.54 -4.32 -13.47
C GLU A 159 0.29 -3.58 -12.97
N ALA A 160 0.46 -2.46 -12.28
CA ALA A 160 -0.67 -1.63 -11.85
C ALA A 160 -1.52 -1.16 -13.04
N TYR A 161 -0.87 -0.67 -14.10
CA TYR A 161 -1.59 -0.24 -15.31
C TYR A 161 -2.33 -1.39 -16.01
N ARG A 162 -1.71 -2.57 -16.09
CA ARG A 162 -2.32 -3.78 -16.67
C ARG A 162 -3.59 -4.20 -15.94
N LEU A 163 -3.57 -4.13 -14.62
CA LEU A 163 -4.65 -4.59 -13.76
C LEU A 163 -5.82 -3.59 -13.66
N LEU A 164 -5.57 -2.29 -13.89
CA LEU A 164 -6.61 -1.28 -13.85
C LEU A 164 -7.57 -1.40 -15.03
N LYS A 165 -8.86 -1.28 -14.75
CA LYS A 165 -9.89 -1.08 -15.76
C LYS A 165 -9.64 0.23 -16.51
N LYS A 166 -10.24 0.36 -17.70
CA LYS A 166 -10.25 1.65 -18.40
C LYS A 166 -10.94 2.71 -17.54
N GLY A 167 -10.22 3.80 -17.23
CA GLY A 167 -10.69 4.85 -16.34
C GLY A 167 -10.50 4.55 -14.85
N GLY A 168 -9.88 3.40 -14.51
CA GLY A 168 -9.46 3.10 -13.15
C GLY A 168 -8.28 3.97 -12.71
N GLU A 169 -8.08 4.08 -11.42
CA GLU A 169 -7.12 5.03 -10.83
C GLU A 169 -6.14 4.36 -9.88
N LEU A 170 -4.87 4.80 -9.92
CA LEU A 170 -3.85 4.45 -8.94
C LEU A 170 -3.73 5.58 -7.91
N TYR A 171 -4.05 5.28 -6.66
CA TYR A 171 -3.84 6.17 -5.52
C TYR A 171 -2.69 5.68 -4.67
N PHE A 172 -1.76 6.55 -4.35
CA PHE A 172 -0.63 6.14 -3.51
C PHE A 172 -0.14 7.32 -2.65
N SER A 173 0.46 6.98 -1.52
CA SER A 173 1.26 7.87 -0.68
C SER A 173 2.67 7.28 -0.60
N ASP A 174 3.68 8.10 -0.88
CA ASP A 174 5.06 7.68 -0.76
C ASP A 174 5.97 8.92 -0.67
N ILE A 175 7.23 8.72 -0.32
CA ILE A 175 8.21 9.79 -0.20
C ILE A 175 8.79 10.10 -1.58
N TYR A 176 8.84 11.38 -1.92
CA TYR A 176 9.49 11.89 -3.13
C TYR A 176 10.53 12.94 -2.80
N ALA A 177 11.57 13.00 -3.61
CA ALA A 177 12.63 13.98 -3.47
C ALA A 177 12.49 15.11 -4.50
N ASP A 178 12.94 16.31 -4.13
CA ASP A 178 13.05 17.47 -5.02
C ASP A 178 14.21 17.35 -6.04
N ARG A 179 15.06 16.34 -5.86
CA ARG A 179 16.23 16.02 -6.69
C ARG A 179 16.55 14.54 -6.63
N ARG A 180 17.43 14.04 -7.52
CA ARG A 180 17.91 12.67 -7.45
C ARG A 180 18.79 12.45 -6.24
N LEU A 181 18.50 11.41 -5.48
CA LEU A 181 19.29 11.04 -4.30
C LEU A 181 20.69 10.55 -4.72
N PRO A 182 21.74 10.93 -3.97
CA PRO A 182 23.08 10.40 -4.18
C PRO A 182 23.15 8.90 -3.85
N PRO A 183 24.11 8.16 -4.45
CA PRO A 183 24.21 6.71 -4.27
C PRO A 183 24.30 6.27 -2.81
N GLU A 184 25.01 7.02 -1.98
CA GLU A 184 25.23 6.70 -0.57
C GLU A 184 23.93 6.61 0.23
N LEU A 185 22.93 7.44 -0.09
CA LEU A 185 21.61 7.39 0.56
C LEU A 185 20.73 6.27 -0.02
N ARG A 186 20.92 5.94 -1.29
CA ARG A 186 20.15 4.90 -1.95
C ARG A 186 20.59 3.48 -1.58
N GLU A 187 21.84 3.31 -1.17
CA GLU A 187 22.46 2.05 -0.79
C GLU A 187 22.41 1.79 0.73
N ASP A 188 22.00 2.77 1.52
CA ASP A 188 21.83 2.61 2.97
C ASP A 188 20.61 1.71 3.26
N GLU A 189 20.85 0.57 3.90
CA GLU A 189 19.79 -0.44 4.14
C GLU A 189 18.69 0.06 5.06
N LEU A 190 19.01 0.88 6.06
CA LEU A 190 18.01 1.44 6.96
C LEU A 190 17.12 2.45 6.24
N LEU A 191 17.76 3.42 5.56
CA LEU A 191 17.02 4.44 4.81
C LEU A 191 16.17 3.82 3.71
N TYR A 192 16.66 2.74 3.08
CA TYR A 192 15.89 2.01 2.08
C TYR A 192 14.70 1.30 2.72
N GLY A 193 14.91 0.59 3.82
CA GLY A 193 13.86 -0.10 4.56
C GLY A 193 12.77 0.83 5.10
N GLU A 194 13.08 2.10 5.32
CA GLU A 194 12.13 3.13 5.77
C GLU A 194 11.69 4.10 4.64
N CYS A 195 11.65 3.61 3.40
CA CYS A 195 11.16 4.29 2.19
C CYS A 195 11.96 5.49 1.70
N LEU A 196 12.97 5.96 2.45
CA LEU A 196 13.77 7.14 2.10
C LEU A 196 14.77 6.83 0.99
N GLY A 197 15.55 5.74 1.12
CA GLY A 197 16.58 5.38 0.14
C GLY A 197 16.03 5.06 -1.26
N GLY A 198 14.78 4.59 -1.33
CA GLY A 198 14.10 4.30 -2.59
C GLY A 198 13.34 5.48 -3.20
N ALA A 199 13.31 6.64 -2.53
CA ALA A 199 12.58 7.80 -3.00
C ALA A 199 13.07 8.29 -4.37
N LEU A 200 12.16 8.45 -5.32
CA LEU A 200 12.47 9.01 -6.63
C LEU A 200 12.40 10.54 -6.60
N TYR A 201 13.19 11.16 -7.48
CA TYR A 201 12.94 12.54 -7.87
C TYR A 201 11.56 12.62 -8.55
N TRP A 202 10.72 13.57 -8.14
CA TRP A 202 9.33 13.66 -8.58
C TRP A 202 9.16 13.64 -10.11
N ASN A 203 10.01 14.36 -10.85
CA ASN A 203 9.94 14.36 -12.32
C ASN A 203 10.33 13.01 -12.93
N ASP A 204 11.21 12.23 -12.30
CA ASP A 204 11.56 10.90 -12.78
C ASP A 204 10.36 9.95 -12.61
N PHE A 205 9.63 10.05 -11.48
CA PHE A 205 8.39 9.31 -11.28
C PHE A 205 7.31 9.70 -12.31
N HIS A 206 7.09 10.99 -12.55
CA HIS A 206 6.15 11.46 -13.56
C HIS A 206 6.42 10.86 -14.94
N ASN A 207 7.69 10.89 -15.35
CA ASN A 207 8.08 10.34 -16.65
C ASN A 207 7.89 8.82 -16.69
N LEU A 208 8.16 8.12 -15.58
CA LEU A 208 7.96 6.69 -15.46
C LEU A 208 6.48 6.32 -15.57
N ALA A 209 5.61 6.98 -14.83
CA ALA A 209 4.17 6.76 -14.87
C ALA A 209 3.59 6.98 -16.29
N LYS A 210 3.98 8.08 -16.95
CA LYS A 210 3.54 8.39 -18.32
C LYS A 210 3.99 7.35 -19.34
N ARG A 211 5.19 6.77 -19.19
CA ARG A 211 5.66 5.69 -20.08
C ARG A 211 4.77 4.46 -20.03
N HIS A 212 4.15 4.18 -18.89
CA HIS A 212 3.22 3.06 -18.72
C HIS A 212 1.76 3.41 -19.06
N GLY A 213 1.49 4.62 -19.55
CA GLY A 213 0.16 5.01 -20.02
C GLY A 213 -0.71 5.69 -18.97
N PHE A 214 -0.21 5.94 -17.76
CA PHE A 214 -0.93 6.76 -16.80
C PHE A 214 -1.05 8.21 -17.33
N ALA A 215 -2.21 8.80 -17.11
CA ALA A 215 -2.41 10.23 -17.30
C ALA A 215 -1.55 11.03 -16.32
N ASP A 216 -1.58 12.35 -16.37
CA ASP A 216 -0.77 13.17 -15.49
C ASP A 216 -1.00 12.85 -14.01
N PRO A 217 0.04 12.41 -13.28
CA PRO A 217 -0.02 12.25 -11.84
C PRO A 217 -0.36 13.58 -11.18
N ARG A 218 -1.34 13.56 -10.28
CA ARG A 218 -1.79 14.75 -9.57
C ARG A 218 -1.37 14.66 -8.10
N LEU A 219 -0.72 15.70 -7.62
CA LEU A 219 -0.47 15.86 -6.19
C LEU A 219 -1.79 16.22 -5.51
N VAL A 220 -2.26 15.34 -4.61
CA VAL A 220 -3.50 15.54 -3.85
C VAL A 220 -3.19 16.18 -2.50
N GLU A 221 -2.12 15.74 -1.87
CA GLU A 221 -1.64 16.27 -0.58
C GLU A 221 -0.12 16.25 -0.56
N ASP A 222 0.48 17.30 -0.03
CA ASP A 222 1.93 17.41 0.20
C ASP A 222 2.17 17.66 1.70
N ARG A 223 3.05 16.85 2.27
CA ARG A 223 3.50 16.98 3.66
C ARG A 223 5.03 17.04 3.66
N PRO A 224 5.63 18.22 3.88
CA PRO A 224 7.08 18.38 3.91
C PRO A 224 7.72 17.75 5.15
#